data_c91e796fbdab819710eab76e3ac3ca48
#
_entry.id   c91e796fbdab819710eab76e3ac3ca48
#
_cell.length_a   1.000
_cell.length_b   1.000
_cell.length_c   1.000
_cell.angle_alpha   90.00
_cell.angle_beta   90.00
_cell.angle_gamma   90.00
#
_symmetry.space_group_name_H-M   'P 1'
#
loop_
_entity.id
_entity.type
_entity.pdbx_description
1 polymer ?
#
loop_
_entity_poly.entity_id
_entity_poly.type
_entity_poly.pdbx_seq_one_letter_code
_entity_poly.pdbx_strand_id
1 'polypeptide(L)'
;MSSYARWRDIRAAHVERTGGEQAVEDGKQELLATVVGHRLAEVRRARGLTQQQVADRMGVTKGRVSQIEQGKISGQDVVARYADALGGRLHQAIYFDDGDIAAIA
;
A
#
# COMPACT_ATOMS: atom_id res chain seq x y z
N MET A 1 17.26 -1.27 -17.42
CA MET A 1 16.88 -0.08 -16.66
C MET A 1 15.94 -0.49 -15.52
N SER A 2 16.09 0.10 -14.37
CA SER A 2 15.28 -0.26 -13.21
C SER A 2 13.82 0.21 -13.38
N SER A 3 12.88 -0.47 -12.72
CA SER A 3 11.48 -0.05 -12.69
C SER A 3 11.31 1.34 -12.11
N TYR A 4 12.16 1.71 -11.16
CA TYR A 4 12.11 3.00 -10.50
C TYR A 4 12.41 4.15 -11.47
N ALA A 5 13.47 4.03 -12.27
CA ALA A 5 13.83 5.06 -13.25
C ALA A 5 12.73 5.21 -14.31
N ARG A 6 12.19 4.10 -14.80
CA ARG A 6 11.12 4.11 -15.78
C ARG A 6 9.85 4.77 -15.24
N TRP A 7 9.52 4.49 -14.00
CA TRP A 7 8.36 5.09 -13.34
C TRP A 7 8.53 6.61 -13.20
N ARG A 8 9.72 7.07 -12.87
CA ARG A 8 10.02 8.49 -12.75
C ARG A 8 9.83 9.22 -14.08
N ASP A 9 10.27 8.62 -15.18
CA ASP A 9 10.11 9.20 -16.51
C ASP A 9 8.63 9.33 -16.89
N ILE A 10 7.82 8.30 -16.61
CA ILE A 10 6.40 8.33 -16.86
C ILE A 10 5.71 9.42 -16.02
N ARG A 11 6.09 9.55 -14.77
CA ARG A 11 5.54 10.55 -13.87
C ARG A 11 5.82 11.97 -14.37
N ALA A 12 7.04 12.24 -14.79
CA ALA A 12 7.42 13.56 -15.30
C ALA A 12 6.59 13.94 -16.53
N ALA A 13 6.44 13.03 -17.47
CA ALA A 13 5.62 13.26 -18.66
C ALA A 13 4.15 13.50 -18.30
N HIS A 14 3.64 12.79 -17.31
CA HIS A 14 2.27 12.94 -16.86
C HIS A 14 2.02 14.28 -16.18
N VAL A 15 2.97 14.77 -15.38
CA VAL A 15 2.89 16.08 -14.72
C VAL A 15 2.71 17.18 -15.76
N GLU A 16 3.46 17.16 -16.84
CA GLU A 16 3.33 18.15 -17.91
C GLU A 16 1.93 18.18 -18.51
N ARG A 17 1.29 17.02 -18.66
CA ARG A 17 -0.05 16.91 -19.26
C ARG A 17 -1.16 17.37 -18.33
N THR A 18 -1.03 17.12 -17.03
CA THR A 18 -2.07 17.42 -16.05
C THR A 18 -1.99 18.83 -15.49
N GLY A 19 -0.90 19.56 -15.78
CA GLY A 19 -0.72 20.93 -15.36
C GLY A 19 -0.34 21.10 -13.90
N GLY A 20 -0.03 20.01 -13.17
CA GLY A 20 0.37 20.16 -11.79
C GLY A 20 0.88 18.88 -11.14
N GLU A 21 1.98 19.01 -10.42
CA GLU A 21 2.57 17.89 -9.70
C GLU A 21 1.66 17.41 -8.57
N GLN A 22 0.97 18.32 -7.87
CA GLN A 22 0.10 17.98 -6.78
C GLN A 22 -1.05 17.08 -7.21
N ALA A 23 -1.68 17.38 -8.35
CA ALA A 23 -2.76 16.57 -8.88
C ALA A 23 -2.29 15.14 -9.22
N VAL A 24 -1.08 15.01 -9.78
CA VAL A 24 -0.50 13.71 -10.10
C VAL A 24 -0.20 12.92 -8.81
N GLU A 25 0.37 13.57 -7.80
CA GLU A 25 0.69 12.92 -6.52
C GLU A 25 -0.57 12.43 -5.81
N ASP A 26 -1.64 13.24 -5.77
CA ASP A 26 -2.90 12.84 -5.15
C ASP A 26 -3.51 11.63 -5.84
N GLY A 27 -3.57 11.62 -7.16
CA GLY A 27 -4.08 10.50 -7.94
C GLY A 27 -3.21 9.26 -7.79
N LYS A 28 -1.89 9.43 -7.73
CA LYS A 28 -0.95 8.33 -7.51
C LYS A 28 -1.15 7.70 -6.13
N GLN A 29 -1.32 8.51 -5.09
CA GLN A 29 -1.53 8.01 -3.73
C GLN A 29 -2.84 7.23 -3.62
N GLU A 30 -3.90 7.71 -4.23
CA GLU A 30 -5.19 7.01 -4.26
C GLU A 30 -5.07 5.66 -4.97
N LEU A 31 -4.39 5.63 -6.12
CA LEU A 31 -4.18 4.39 -6.87
C LEU A 31 -3.34 3.40 -6.06
N LEU A 32 -2.26 3.86 -5.44
CA LEU A 32 -1.40 2.99 -4.63
C LEU A 32 -2.16 2.44 -3.42
N ALA A 33 -2.97 3.27 -2.75
CA ALA A 33 -3.77 2.83 -1.61
C ALA A 33 -4.78 1.76 -2.04
N THR A 34 -5.40 1.91 -3.20
CA THR A 34 -6.33 0.92 -3.74
C THR A 34 -5.62 -0.40 -4.02
N VAL A 35 -4.44 -0.35 -4.64
CA VAL A 35 -3.63 -1.54 -4.93
C VAL A 35 -3.21 -2.24 -3.62
N VAL A 36 -2.73 -1.47 -2.65
CA VAL A 36 -2.33 -2.02 -1.35
C VAL A 36 -3.52 -2.67 -0.65
N GLY A 37 -4.67 -2.00 -0.61
CA GLY A 37 -5.86 -2.56 0.02
C GLY A 37 -6.29 -3.88 -0.61
N HIS A 38 -6.30 -3.93 -1.94
CA HIS A 38 -6.62 -5.14 -2.68
C HIS A 38 -5.64 -6.28 -2.36
N ARG A 39 -4.35 -5.96 -2.30
CA ARG A 39 -3.31 -6.94 -1.99
C ARG A 39 -3.43 -7.46 -0.55
N LEU A 40 -3.76 -6.57 0.40
CA LEU A 40 -4.01 -6.99 1.78
C LEU A 40 -5.14 -8.01 1.86
N ALA A 41 -6.23 -7.79 1.13
CA ALA A 41 -7.33 -8.74 1.07
C ALA A 41 -6.91 -10.10 0.50
N GLU A 42 -6.09 -10.10 -0.55
CA GLU A 42 -5.54 -11.32 -1.13
C GLU A 42 -4.70 -12.09 -0.10
N VAL A 43 -3.80 -11.41 0.60
CA VAL A 43 -2.94 -12.04 1.62
C VAL A 43 -3.79 -12.59 2.76
N ARG A 44 -4.80 -11.84 3.21
CA ARG A 44 -5.74 -12.30 4.23
C ARG A 44 -6.38 -13.62 3.82
N ARG A 45 -6.93 -13.68 2.60
CA ARG A 45 -7.58 -14.89 2.09
C ARG A 45 -6.61 -16.06 1.98
N ALA A 46 -5.38 -15.80 1.53
CA ALA A 46 -4.33 -16.81 1.43
C ALA A 46 -3.96 -17.39 2.79
N ARG A 47 -4.12 -16.58 3.85
CA ARG A 47 -3.90 -17.04 5.23
C ARG A 47 -5.13 -17.70 5.84
N GLY A 48 -6.23 -17.80 5.10
CA GLY A 48 -7.45 -18.45 5.59
C GLY A 48 -8.21 -17.63 6.62
N LEU A 49 -8.03 -16.31 6.63
CA LEU A 49 -8.66 -15.43 7.61
C LEU A 49 -9.84 -14.68 7.00
N THR A 50 -10.89 -14.50 7.80
CA THR A 50 -12.04 -13.67 7.43
C THR A 50 -11.79 -12.22 7.81
N GLN A 51 -12.56 -11.30 7.22
CA GLN A 51 -12.52 -9.89 7.62
C GLN A 51 -12.84 -9.72 9.10
N GLN A 52 -13.79 -10.49 9.62
CA GLN A 52 -14.15 -10.41 11.03
C GLN A 52 -13.01 -10.83 11.95
N GLN A 53 -12.28 -11.88 11.58
CA GLN A 53 -11.13 -12.33 12.37
C GLN A 53 -10.04 -11.25 12.40
N VAL A 54 -9.77 -10.62 11.26
CA VAL A 54 -8.80 -9.52 11.21
C VAL A 54 -9.29 -8.33 12.03
N ALA A 55 -10.57 -7.99 11.93
CA ALA A 55 -11.17 -6.91 12.70
C ALA A 55 -11.01 -7.14 14.20
N ASP A 56 -11.30 -8.36 14.65
CA ASP A 56 -11.17 -8.72 16.06
C ASP A 56 -9.72 -8.56 16.55
N ARG A 57 -8.76 -9.00 15.74
CA ARG A 57 -7.34 -8.89 16.08
C ARG A 57 -6.84 -7.45 16.07
N MET A 58 -7.37 -6.63 15.19
CA MET A 58 -7.02 -5.21 15.12
C MET A 58 -7.74 -4.36 16.16
N GLY A 59 -8.80 -4.88 16.77
CA GLY A 59 -9.64 -4.10 17.67
C GLY A 59 -10.49 -3.05 16.94
N VAL A 60 -10.92 -3.36 15.72
CA VAL A 60 -11.76 -2.48 14.89
C VAL A 60 -12.99 -3.24 14.42
N THR A 61 -13.89 -2.54 13.72
CA THR A 61 -15.08 -3.17 13.14
C THR A 61 -14.74 -3.88 11.83
N LYS A 62 -15.57 -4.85 11.46
CA LYS A 62 -15.49 -5.51 10.17
C LYS A 62 -15.62 -4.50 9.02
N GLY A 63 -16.51 -3.51 9.19
CA GLY A 63 -16.67 -2.45 8.21
C GLY A 63 -15.38 -1.64 8.00
N ARG A 64 -14.62 -1.41 9.07
CA ARG A 64 -13.32 -0.74 8.96
C ARG A 64 -12.32 -1.57 8.16
N VAL A 65 -12.27 -2.89 8.41
CA VAL A 65 -11.42 -3.80 7.63
C VAL A 65 -11.82 -3.76 6.16
N SER A 66 -13.12 -3.81 5.87
CA SER A 66 -13.61 -3.71 4.48
C SER A 66 -13.14 -2.41 3.81
N GLN A 67 -13.21 -1.28 4.53
CA GLN A 67 -12.74 0.01 4.01
C GLN A 67 -11.24 0.00 3.71
N ILE A 68 -10.44 -0.59 4.60
CA ILE A 68 -8.98 -0.71 4.38
C ILE A 68 -8.72 -1.50 3.09
N GLU A 69 -9.43 -2.60 2.89
CA GLU A 69 -9.27 -3.44 1.69
C GLU A 69 -9.75 -2.75 0.43
N GLN A 70 -10.59 -1.73 0.56
CA GLN A 70 -11.01 -0.88 -0.55
C GLN A 70 -10.06 0.29 -0.83
N GLY A 71 -9.00 0.41 -0.03
CA GLY A 71 -8.00 1.44 -0.23
C GLY A 71 -8.14 2.65 0.68
N LYS A 72 -9.07 2.65 1.63
CA LYS A 72 -9.21 3.74 2.60
C LYS A 72 -8.18 3.59 3.71
N ILE A 73 -6.94 3.91 3.36
CA ILE A 73 -5.77 3.74 4.21
C ILE A 73 -5.22 5.13 4.53
N SER A 74 -5.24 5.50 5.82
CA SER A 74 -4.82 6.82 6.26
C SER A 74 -3.32 6.97 6.45
N GLY A 75 -2.58 5.86 6.51
CA GLY A 75 -1.13 5.89 6.70
C GLY A 75 -0.56 4.49 6.82
N GLN A 76 0.76 4.42 6.93
CA GLN A 76 1.45 3.13 7.01
C GLN A 76 1.20 2.39 8.32
N ASP A 77 0.86 3.11 9.38
CA ASP A 77 0.51 2.51 10.67
C ASP A 77 -0.71 1.60 10.54
N VAL A 78 -1.68 1.97 9.70
CA VAL A 78 -2.86 1.13 9.44
C VAL A 78 -2.43 -0.17 8.76
N VAL A 79 -1.55 -0.09 7.77
CA VAL A 79 -1.03 -1.26 7.07
C VAL A 79 -0.24 -2.16 8.01
N ALA A 80 0.59 -1.56 8.87
CA ALA A 80 1.37 -2.30 9.86
C ALA A 80 0.46 -3.06 10.84
N ARG A 81 -0.60 -2.42 11.32
CA ARG A 81 -1.56 -3.05 12.23
C ARG A 81 -2.31 -4.20 11.54
N TYR A 82 -2.65 -4.02 10.28
CA TYR A 82 -3.28 -5.07 9.48
C TYR A 82 -2.32 -6.27 9.32
N ALA A 83 -1.06 -6.00 8.98
CA ALA A 83 -0.04 -7.04 8.84
C ALA A 83 0.13 -7.84 10.15
N ASP A 84 0.17 -7.14 11.29
CA ASP A 84 0.25 -7.79 12.60
C ASP A 84 -0.94 -8.71 12.83
N ALA A 85 -2.13 -8.27 12.45
CA ALA A 85 -3.35 -9.08 12.57
C ALA A 85 -3.31 -10.35 11.71
N LEU A 86 -2.55 -10.34 10.63
CA LEU A 86 -2.33 -11.53 9.79
C LEU A 86 -1.27 -12.47 10.37
N GLY A 87 -0.60 -12.08 11.44
CA GLY A 87 0.50 -12.85 12.01
C GLY A 87 1.85 -12.55 11.37
N GLY A 88 1.93 -11.49 10.59
CA GLY A 88 3.15 -11.04 9.92
C GLY A 88 3.68 -9.74 10.48
N ARG A 89 4.54 -9.11 9.72
CA ARG A 89 5.10 -7.81 10.07
C ARG A 89 5.32 -7.00 8.79
N LEU A 90 4.92 -5.73 8.80
CA LEU A 90 5.22 -4.84 7.69
C LEU A 90 6.72 -4.58 7.64
N HIS A 91 7.31 -4.77 6.47
CA HIS A 91 8.72 -4.53 6.24
C HIS A 91 8.86 -3.41 5.20
N GLN A 92 9.66 -2.38 5.52
CA GLN A 92 9.89 -1.26 4.61
C GLN A 92 11.33 -1.31 4.10
N ALA A 93 11.49 -1.04 2.81
CA ALA A 93 12.79 -1.08 2.17
C ALA A 93 12.90 -0.01 1.08
N ILE A 94 14.12 0.43 0.83
CA ILE A 94 14.45 1.30 -0.29
C ILE A 94 15.17 0.45 -1.33
N TYR A 95 14.69 0.53 -2.57
CA TYR A 95 15.28 -0.17 -3.71
C TYR A 95 16.05 0.83 -4.54
N PHE A 96 17.32 0.59 -4.74
CA PHE A 96 18.20 1.45 -5.54
C PHE A 96 18.34 0.93 -6.96
N ASP A 97 18.67 1.82 -7.89
CA ASP A 97 18.81 1.48 -9.31
C ASP A 97 19.93 0.48 -9.59
N ASP A 98 20.94 0.41 -8.72
CA ASP A 98 22.04 -0.54 -8.86
C ASP A 98 21.70 -1.95 -8.33
N GLY A 99 20.48 -2.13 -7.84
CA GLY A 99 20.02 -3.41 -7.31
C GLY A 99 20.14 -3.55 -5.80
N ASP A 100 20.73 -2.57 -5.12
CA ASP A 100 20.82 -2.60 -3.65
C ASP A 100 19.46 -2.39 -3.01
N ILE A 101 19.29 -3.02 -1.85
CA ILE A 101 18.06 -2.89 -1.04
C ILE A 101 18.49 -2.55 0.39
N ALA A 102 17.94 -1.45 0.92
CA ALA A 102 18.18 -1.05 2.29
C ALA A 102 16.89 -1.16 3.10
N ALA A 103 16.86 -2.07 4.06
CA ALA A 103 15.74 -2.20 4.98
C ALA A 103 15.78 -1.05 5.99
N ILE A 104 14.62 -0.40 6.22
CA ILE A 104 14.53 0.74 7.14
C ILE A 104 13.57 0.48 8.30
N ALA A 105 12.81 -0.62 8.24
CA ALA A 105 11.92 -1.03 9.33
C ALA A 105 11.65 -2.52 9.27
#